data_4f8a2a032b9e5fe7dbb88847f55bbe40
#
_entry.id   4f8a2a032b9e5fe7dbb88847f55bbe40
#
_cell.length_a   1.000
_cell.length_b   1.000
_cell.length_c   1.000
_cell.angle_alpha   90.00
_cell.angle_beta   90.00
_cell.angle_gamma   90.00
#
_symmetry.space_group_name_H-M   'P 1'
#
loop_
_entity.id
_entity.type
_entity.pdbx_description
1 polymer ?
#
loop_
_entity_poly.entity_id
_entity_poly.type
_entity_poly.pdbx_seq_one_letter_code
_entity_poly.pdbx_strand_id
1 'polypeptide(L)'
;ELFGLQCHSGSAILDEDYFANNTKLILNTARSIEDRIEQNLSKISIGSGFGIPYSDNEEALDLNAIFCKISQVFEDSYGTNQSDWPILCIEPGRSIIGNTCILLSSVTGIKKSYKNFIGLDAGMETLMRPALYGAKHRIYKLGTKQEKEDFLVDITGRICENTDRLAVNISFPSAFEGDLIAIMDT
;
A
#
# COMPACT_ATOMS: atom_id res chain seq x y z
N GLU A 1 21.40 7.98 27.22
CA GLU A 1 21.42 6.56 26.83
C GLU A 1 20.64 6.42 25.53
N LEU A 2 21.25 5.84 24.46
CA LEU A 2 20.59 5.56 23.19
C LEU A 2 20.05 4.12 23.23
N PHE A 3 18.74 3.97 23.06
CA PHE A 3 18.08 2.68 23.23
C PHE A 3 17.91 1.88 21.94
N GLY A 4 17.67 2.55 20.83
CA GLY A 4 17.47 1.90 19.54
C GLY A 4 17.55 2.86 18.36
N LEU A 5 17.44 2.29 17.16
CA LEU A 5 17.43 3.01 15.90
C LEU A 5 16.20 2.61 15.08
N GLN A 6 15.58 3.58 14.41
CA GLN A 6 14.41 3.37 13.58
C GLN A 6 14.58 4.05 12.23
N CYS A 7 14.13 3.40 11.18
CA CYS A 7 13.93 4.05 9.88
C CYS A 7 12.58 3.66 9.26
N HIS A 8 12.06 4.54 8.42
CA HIS A 8 10.92 4.25 7.56
C HIS A 8 11.22 4.84 6.18
N SER A 9 11.56 3.99 5.23
CA SER A 9 12.18 4.39 3.98
C SER A 9 11.26 4.29 2.76
N GLY A 10 10.03 3.80 2.93
CA GLY A 10 9.09 3.69 1.82
C GLY A 10 7.73 3.14 2.20
N SER A 11 6.82 3.10 1.23
CA SER A 11 5.45 2.60 1.39
C SER A 11 4.97 1.91 0.12
N ALA A 12 4.06 0.94 0.26
CA ALA A 12 3.49 0.16 -0.84
C ALA A 12 4.56 -0.57 -1.70
N ILE A 13 5.57 -1.13 -1.05
CA ILE A 13 6.69 -1.80 -1.71
C ILE A 13 6.32 -3.26 -1.94
N LEU A 14 6.49 -3.73 -3.17
CA LEU A 14 6.29 -5.11 -3.59
C LEU A 14 7.60 -5.79 -4.02
N ASP A 15 8.73 -5.11 -3.86
CA ASP A 15 10.08 -5.68 -4.08
C ASP A 15 10.59 -6.33 -2.80
N GLU A 16 10.74 -7.64 -2.81
CA GLU A 16 11.20 -8.41 -1.64
C GLU A 16 12.63 -8.09 -1.23
N ASP A 17 13.51 -7.83 -2.21
CA ASP A 17 14.92 -7.55 -1.94
C ASP A 17 15.13 -6.18 -1.29
N TYR A 18 14.18 -5.28 -1.48
CA TYR A 18 14.19 -3.96 -0.84
C TYR A 18 14.31 -4.07 0.69
N PHE A 19 13.57 -4.98 1.32
CA PHE A 19 13.54 -5.10 2.78
C PHE A 19 14.88 -5.60 3.35
N ALA A 20 15.51 -6.56 2.70
CA ALA A 20 16.84 -7.03 3.09
C ALA A 20 17.91 -5.95 2.90
N ASN A 21 17.87 -5.23 1.77
CA ASN A 21 18.79 -4.12 1.49
C ASN A 21 18.62 -2.96 2.50
N ASN A 22 17.38 -2.59 2.81
CA ASN A 22 17.08 -1.57 3.82
C ASN A 22 17.57 -2.00 5.21
N THR A 23 17.34 -3.27 5.57
CA THR A 23 17.84 -3.84 6.82
C THR A 23 19.37 -3.74 6.89
N LYS A 24 20.07 -4.09 5.83
CA LYS A 24 21.53 -3.99 5.77
C LYS A 24 22.02 -2.55 6.00
N LEU A 25 21.35 -1.56 5.41
CA LEU A 25 21.71 -0.16 5.60
C LEU A 25 21.54 0.30 7.04
N ILE A 26 20.41 -0.03 7.67
CA ILE A 26 20.16 0.39 9.05
C ILE A 26 21.10 -0.35 10.03
N LEU A 27 21.40 -1.63 9.80
CA LEU A 27 22.33 -2.37 10.66
C LEU A 27 23.77 -1.85 10.53
N ASN A 28 24.23 -1.51 9.33
CA ASN A 28 25.54 -0.86 9.16
C ASN A 28 25.62 0.46 9.92
N THR A 29 24.55 1.25 9.89
CA THR A 29 24.45 2.49 10.65
C THR A 29 24.44 2.22 12.16
N ALA A 30 23.66 1.24 12.59
CA ALA A 30 23.59 0.82 14.00
C ALA A 30 24.96 0.42 14.53
N ARG A 31 25.67 -0.46 13.83
CA ARG A 31 27.05 -0.90 14.21
C ARG A 31 28.00 0.28 14.31
N SER A 32 27.98 1.21 13.35
CA SER A 32 28.82 2.41 13.41
C SER A 32 28.50 3.32 14.60
N ILE A 33 27.24 3.36 15.05
CA ILE A 33 26.83 4.10 16.25
C ILE A 33 27.29 3.36 17.50
N GLU A 34 27.03 2.06 17.61
CA GLU A 34 27.42 1.20 18.72
C GLU A 34 28.93 1.30 19.01
N ASP A 35 29.74 1.25 17.95
CA ASP A 35 31.20 1.39 18.06
C ASP A 35 31.64 2.76 18.63
N ARG A 36 30.89 3.83 18.30
CA ARG A 36 31.23 5.19 18.78
C ARG A 36 30.79 5.46 20.20
N ILE A 37 29.66 4.88 20.62
CA ILE A 37 29.12 5.10 21.97
C ILE A 37 29.51 4.00 22.95
N GLU A 38 30.22 2.97 22.46
CA GLU A 38 30.63 1.79 23.23
C GLU A 38 29.44 1.11 23.96
N GLN A 39 28.31 1.07 23.29
CA GLN A 39 27.06 0.53 23.82
C GLN A 39 26.26 -0.16 22.69
N ASN A 40 25.79 -1.39 22.96
CA ASN A 40 24.91 -2.08 22.04
C ASN A 40 23.50 -1.46 22.06
N LEU A 41 22.87 -1.36 20.91
CA LEU A 41 21.48 -0.98 20.78
C LEU A 41 20.57 -2.16 21.14
N SER A 42 19.50 -1.87 21.86
CA SER A 42 18.55 -2.90 22.29
C SER A 42 17.50 -3.23 21.22
N LYS A 43 17.20 -2.27 20.33
CA LYS A 43 16.15 -2.41 19.30
C LYS A 43 16.56 -1.76 17.99
N ILE A 44 16.17 -2.42 16.90
CA ILE A 44 16.25 -1.88 15.54
C ILE A 44 14.86 -2.00 14.91
N SER A 45 14.26 -0.87 14.50
CA SER A 45 13.05 -0.86 13.71
C SER A 45 13.38 -0.57 12.25
N ILE A 46 12.99 -1.48 11.37
CA ILE A 46 13.08 -1.28 9.92
C ILE A 46 11.85 -0.56 9.37
N GLY A 47 10.94 -0.14 10.27
CA GLY A 47 9.72 0.56 9.93
C GLY A 47 8.67 -0.34 9.30
N SER A 48 8.08 0.16 8.24
CA SER A 48 7.02 -0.50 7.48
C SER A 48 7.35 -0.46 5.97
N GLY A 49 6.30 -0.46 5.18
CA GLY A 49 6.40 -0.34 3.73
C GLY A 49 5.89 -1.56 2.99
N PHE A 50 5.64 -2.67 3.68
CA PHE A 50 5.10 -3.90 3.10
C PHE A 50 3.80 -3.60 2.35
N GLY A 51 3.87 -3.73 1.02
CA GLY A 51 2.76 -3.47 0.11
C GLY A 51 1.74 -4.61 0.08
N ILE A 52 0.62 -4.31 -0.55
CA ILE A 52 -0.36 -5.29 -1.03
C ILE A 52 -0.58 -5.04 -2.52
N PRO A 53 -0.96 -6.05 -3.32
CA PRO A 53 -1.29 -5.83 -4.72
C PRO A 53 -2.59 -5.02 -4.84
N TYR A 54 -2.57 -3.98 -5.68
CA TYR A 54 -3.72 -3.17 -6.04
C TYR A 54 -4.25 -3.46 -7.45
N SER A 55 -3.61 -4.37 -8.17
CA SER A 55 -4.01 -4.85 -9.48
C SER A 55 -3.79 -6.36 -9.61
N ASP A 56 -4.49 -6.99 -10.55
CA ASP A 56 -4.35 -8.43 -10.78
C ASP A 56 -3.00 -8.83 -11.42
N ASN A 57 -2.22 -7.85 -11.86
CA ASN A 57 -0.88 -8.05 -12.43
C ASN A 57 0.24 -7.92 -11.38
N GLU A 58 -0.08 -7.57 -10.15
CA GLU A 58 0.87 -7.45 -9.05
C GLU A 58 0.81 -8.71 -8.20
N GLU A 59 1.98 -9.22 -7.82
CA GLU A 59 2.10 -10.37 -6.93
C GLU A 59 2.20 -9.91 -5.46
N ALA A 60 1.60 -10.69 -4.58
CA ALA A 60 1.72 -10.46 -3.14
C ALA A 60 3.13 -10.81 -2.66
N LEU A 61 3.64 -10.08 -1.66
CA LEU A 61 4.92 -10.38 -1.03
C LEU A 61 4.92 -11.75 -0.35
N ASP A 62 5.98 -12.53 -0.56
CA ASP A 62 6.28 -13.66 0.30
C ASP A 62 7.00 -13.18 1.57
N LEU A 63 6.21 -12.96 2.62
CA LEU A 63 6.75 -12.49 3.90
C LEU A 63 7.73 -13.49 4.52
N ASN A 64 7.56 -14.80 4.31
CA ASN A 64 8.49 -15.78 4.83
C ASN A 64 9.86 -15.66 4.15
N ALA A 65 9.88 -15.53 2.82
CA ALA A 65 11.12 -15.31 2.07
C ALA A 65 11.80 -14.01 2.51
N ILE A 66 11.04 -12.92 2.67
CA ILE A 66 11.57 -11.63 3.15
C ILE A 66 12.22 -11.77 4.53
N PHE A 67 11.53 -12.39 5.50
CA PHE A 67 12.07 -12.51 6.86
C PHE A 67 13.24 -13.49 6.94
N CYS A 68 13.33 -14.51 6.08
CA CYS A 68 14.53 -15.32 5.92
C CYS A 68 15.73 -14.48 5.46
N LYS A 69 15.55 -13.62 4.46
CA LYS A 69 16.59 -12.70 3.98
C LYS A 69 17.01 -11.70 5.06
N ILE A 70 16.06 -11.13 5.80
CA ILE A 70 16.32 -10.22 6.92
C ILE A 70 17.13 -10.92 8.02
N SER A 71 16.74 -12.15 8.38
CA SER A 71 17.47 -12.94 9.39
C SER A 71 18.91 -13.19 8.99
N GLN A 72 19.16 -13.46 7.70
CA GLN A 72 20.53 -13.62 7.20
C GLN A 72 21.35 -12.32 7.35
N VAL A 73 20.75 -11.16 7.09
CA VAL A 73 21.40 -9.87 7.27
C VAL A 73 21.74 -9.60 8.74
N PHE A 74 20.90 -10.01 9.68
CA PHE A 74 21.18 -9.95 11.12
C PHE A 74 22.34 -10.88 11.50
N GLU A 75 22.33 -12.12 11.00
CA GLU A 75 23.39 -13.08 11.22
C GLU A 75 24.75 -12.58 10.71
N ASP A 76 24.78 -12.00 9.53
CA ASP A 76 25.98 -11.39 8.95
C ASP A 76 26.51 -10.21 9.78
N SER A 77 25.63 -9.49 10.50
CA SER A 77 25.97 -8.29 11.26
C SER A 77 26.31 -8.55 12.73
N TYR A 78 25.64 -9.51 13.38
CA TYR A 78 25.74 -9.81 14.81
C TYR A 78 26.19 -11.24 15.12
N GLY A 79 26.43 -12.08 14.12
CA GLY A 79 26.78 -13.49 14.26
C GLY A 79 25.58 -14.41 14.45
N THR A 80 25.84 -15.71 14.58
CA THR A 80 24.82 -16.77 14.60
C THR A 80 24.05 -16.87 15.92
N ASN A 81 24.55 -16.28 17.00
CA ASN A 81 23.88 -16.33 18.30
C ASN A 81 22.80 -15.25 18.38
N GLN A 82 21.56 -15.65 18.18
CA GLN A 82 20.42 -14.73 18.17
C GLN A 82 20.20 -13.98 19.52
N SER A 83 20.76 -14.48 20.64
CA SER A 83 20.65 -13.76 21.92
C SER A 83 21.46 -12.46 21.95
N ASP A 84 22.40 -12.30 21.02
CA ASP A 84 23.23 -11.10 20.90
C ASP A 84 22.62 -10.06 19.93
N TRP A 85 21.53 -10.42 19.26
CA TRP A 85 20.87 -9.52 18.31
C TRP A 85 20.02 -8.47 19.04
N PRO A 86 19.98 -7.25 18.53
CA PRO A 86 18.95 -6.31 18.94
C PRO A 86 17.56 -6.83 18.52
N ILE A 87 16.53 -6.46 19.26
CA ILE A 87 15.17 -6.82 18.93
C ILE A 87 14.78 -6.16 17.60
N LEU A 88 14.44 -6.96 16.61
CA LEU A 88 13.87 -6.46 15.36
C LEU A 88 12.43 -5.99 15.61
N CYS A 89 12.16 -4.74 15.28
CA CYS A 89 10.82 -4.16 15.29
C CYS A 89 10.37 -3.87 13.86
N ILE A 90 9.11 -4.13 13.59
CA ILE A 90 8.43 -3.78 12.34
C ILE A 90 7.13 -3.04 12.66
N GLU A 91 6.68 -2.19 11.74
CA GLU A 91 5.51 -1.32 11.91
C GLU A 91 4.50 -1.54 10.76
N PRO A 92 4.04 -2.78 10.50
CA PRO A 92 3.19 -3.08 9.38
C PRO A 92 1.78 -2.52 9.62
N GLY A 93 1.28 -1.74 8.68
CA GLY A 93 -0.10 -1.28 8.66
C GLY A 93 -0.84 -1.89 7.46
N ARG A 94 -0.46 -1.45 6.26
CA ARG A 94 -1.12 -1.83 5.01
C ARG A 94 -1.18 -3.34 4.78
N SER A 95 -0.11 -4.06 4.99
CA SER A 95 -0.06 -5.51 4.78
C SER A 95 -0.94 -6.32 5.75
N ILE A 96 -1.38 -5.71 6.86
CA ILE A 96 -2.28 -6.35 7.82
C ILE A 96 -3.75 -6.09 7.47
N ILE A 97 -4.10 -4.83 7.18
CA ILE A 97 -5.50 -4.42 7.06
C ILE A 97 -5.88 -3.83 5.69
N GLY A 98 -4.92 -3.55 4.82
CA GLY A 98 -5.18 -2.80 3.59
C GLY A 98 -6.13 -3.49 2.61
N ASN A 99 -6.24 -4.80 2.65
CA ASN A 99 -7.14 -5.60 1.81
C ASN A 99 -8.37 -6.12 2.57
N THR A 100 -8.66 -5.61 3.75
CA THR A 100 -9.77 -6.11 4.58
C THR A 100 -11.05 -5.29 4.46
N CYS A 101 -10.97 -4.10 3.85
CA CYS A 101 -12.09 -3.19 3.71
C CYS A 101 -12.40 -2.91 2.24
N ILE A 102 -13.66 -2.62 1.99
CA ILE A 102 -14.18 -2.11 0.73
C ILE A 102 -15.00 -0.86 0.97
N LEU A 103 -14.87 0.12 0.08
CA LEU A 103 -15.77 1.26 0.02
C LEU A 103 -16.92 0.90 -0.93
N LEU A 104 -18.13 0.85 -0.40
CA LEU A 104 -19.35 0.66 -1.17
C LEU A 104 -19.96 2.03 -1.46
N SER A 105 -20.28 2.30 -2.72
CA SER A 105 -20.83 3.58 -3.17
C SER A 105 -21.88 3.36 -4.25
N SER A 106 -22.79 4.32 -4.38
CA SER A 106 -23.86 4.29 -5.40
C SER A 106 -23.55 5.27 -6.53
N VAL A 107 -23.90 4.89 -7.75
CA VAL A 107 -23.86 5.80 -8.90
C VAL A 107 -24.94 6.86 -8.76
N THR A 108 -24.55 8.14 -8.76
CA THR A 108 -25.45 9.30 -8.65
C THR A 108 -25.72 9.96 -9.99
N GLY A 109 -24.92 9.67 -11.01
CA GLY A 109 -25.12 10.22 -12.34
C GLY A 109 -24.07 9.77 -13.33
N ILE A 110 -24.41 9.87 -14.60
CA ILE A 110 -23.54 9.52 -15.72
C ILE A 110 -23.47 10.71 -16.66
N LYS A 111 -22.27 11.13 -17.01
CA LYS A 111 -22.06 12.22 -17.94
C LYS A 111 -21.23 11.76 -19.13
N LYS A 112 -21.75 11.95 -20.32
CA LYS A 112 -21.06 11.78 -21.60
C LYS A 112 -20.74 13.15 -22.17
N SER A 113 -19.44 13.45 -22.35
CA SER A 113 -18.96 14.72 -22.86
C SER A 113 -17.68 14.47 -23.68
N TYR A 114 -16.61 15.27 -23.53
CA TYR A 114 -15.30 14.99 -24.09
C TYR A 114 -14.70 13.68 -23.56
N LYS A 115 -15.17 13.23 -22.41
CA LYS A 115 -14.95 11.92 -21.78
C LYS A 115 -16.25 11.39 -21.22
N ASN A 116 -16.24 10.12 -20.83
CA ASN A 116 -17.32 9.53 -20.05
C ASN A 116 -16.99 9.63 -18.56
N PHE A 117 -17.98 9.97 -17.75
CA PHE A 117 -17.86 10.09 -16.30
C PHE A 117 -18.95 9.29 -15.62
N ILE A 118 -18.60 8.61 -14.55
CA ILE A 118 -19.51 8.00 -13.57
C ILE A 118 -19.33 8.72 -12.26
N GLY A 119 -20.36 9.42 -11.80
CA GLY A 119 -20.39 10.11 -10.52
C GLY A 119 -20.87 9.19 -9.42
N LEU A 120 -20.18 9.21 -8.28
CA LEU A 120 -20.51 8.43 -7.08
C LEU A 120 -20.93 9.35 -5.93
N ASP A 121 -21.64 8.79 -4.95
CA ASP A 121 -21.98 9.45 -3.69
C ASP A 121 -20.80 9.45 -2.66
N ALA A 122 -19.70 8.79 -2.97
CA ALA A 122 -18.41 8.88 -2.27
C ALA A 122 -17.37 9.54 -3.16
N GLY A 123 -16.39 10.23 -2.55
CA GLY A 123 -15.32 10.92 -3.27
C GLY A 123 -14.04 11.00 -2.45
N MET A 124 -13.20 11.99 -2.76
CA MET A 124 -11.90 12.16 -2.10
C MET A 124 -12.03 12.41 -0.59
N GLU A 125 -13.17 12.88 -0.10
CA GLU A 125 -13.43 13.05 1.33
C GLU A 125 -13.57 11.72 2.07
N THR A 126 -13.89 10.65 1.35
CA THR A 126 -14.01 9.28 1.89
C THR A 126 -12.76 8.48 1.60
N LEU A 127 -12.23 8.58 0.38
CA LEU A 127 -11.03 7.90 -0.09
C LEU A 127 -10.06 8.90 -0.74
N MET A 128 -9.18 9.46 0.07
CA MET A 128 -8.28 10.54 -0.34
C MET A 128 -7.13 10.06 -1.25
N ARG A 129 -6.69 8.82 -1.12
CA ARG A 129 -5.47 8.32 -1.75
C ARG A 129 -5.39 8.47 -3.27
N PRO A 130 -6.44 8.23 -4.06
CA PRO A 130 -6.41 8.47 -5.50
C PRO A 130 -6.12 9.93 -5.86
N ALA A 131 -6.77 10.87 -5.17
CA ALA A 131 -6.60 12.31 -5.41
C ALA A 131 -5.22 12.82 -4.97
N LEU A 132 -4.71 12.34 -3.82
CA LEU A 132 -3.49 12.85 -3.22
C LEU A 132 -2.21 12.20 -3.80
N TYR A 133 -2.27 10.91 -4.08
CA TYR A 133 -1.10 10.12 -4.47
C TYR A 133 -1.22 9.47 -5.86
N GLY A 134 -2.33 9.66 -6.56
CA GLY A 134 -2.61 8.92 -7.78
C GLY A 134 -2.74 7.42 -7.55
N ALA A 135 -3.08 7.00 -6.32
CA ALA A 135 -3.21 5.60 -5.97
C ALA A 135 -4.33 4.94 -6.77
N LYS A 136 -4.08 3.72 -7.21
CA LYS A 136 -5.08 2.90 -7.91
C LYS A 136 -5.74 1.94 -6.93
N HIS A 137 -7.01 1.68 -7.15
CA HIS A 137 -7.80 0.67 -6.45
C HIS A 137 -8.55 -0.17 -7.47
N ARG A 138 -8.79 -1.44 -7.18
CA ARG A 138 -9.66 -2.28 -7.99
C ARG A 138 -11.10 -1.82 -7.77
N ILE A 139 -11.83 -1.58 -8.85
CA ILE A 139 -13.21 -1.07 -8.79
C ILE A 139 -14.12 -2.01 -9.56
N TYR A 140 -15.20 -2.42 -8.94
CA TYR A 140 -16.15 -3.37 -9.50
C TYR A 140 -17.58 -2.82 -9.44
N LYS A 141 -18.35 -3.05 -10.48
CA LYS A 141 -19.78 -2.90 -10.45
C LYS A 141 -20.41 -4.16 -9.85
N LEU A 142 -21.29 -4.01 -8.88
CA LEU A 142 -21.99 -5.12 -8.24
C LEU A 142 -23.30 -5.46 -8.94
N GLY A 143 -23.73 -6.70 -8.85
CA GLY A 143 -25.10 -7.12 -9.17
C GLY A 143 -25.41 -7.46 -10.63
N THR A 144 -24.44 -7.40 -11.55
CA THR A 144 -24.67 -7.82 -12.95
C THR A 144 -23.60 -8.77 -13.45
N LYS A 145 -24.00 -9.82 -14.19
CA LYS A 145 -23.07 -10.49 -15.09
C LYS A 145 -22.61 -9.47 -16.12
N GLN A 146 -21.31 -9.41 -16.37
CA GLN A 146 -20.72 -8.58 -17.42
C GLN A 146 -21.30 -8.99 -18.79
N GLU A 147 -22.25 -8.22 -19.28
CA GLU A 147 -22.90 -8.50 -20.59
C GLU A 147 -22.75 -7.34 -21.58
N LYS A 148 -21.98 -6.30 -21.26
CA LYS A 148 -21.79 -5.17 -22.18
C LYS A 148 -20.33 -4.79 -22.27
N GLU A 149 -19.98 -4.32 -23.46
CA GLU A 149 -18.64 -3.81 -23.76
C GLU A 149 -18.21 -2.78 -22.71
N ASP A 150 -16.99 -2.95 -22.20
CA ASP A 150 -16.34 -1.97 -21.36
C ASP A 150 -16.00 -0.72 -22.18
N PHE A 151 -16.06 0.43 -21.56
CA PHE A 151 -15.67 1.69 -22.17
C PHE A 151 -14.81 2.50 -21.21
N LEU A 152 -13.99 3.40 -21.76
CA LEU A 152 -13.11 4.24 -20.95
C LEU A 152 -13.92 5.30 -20.21
N VAL A 153 -13.73 5.36 -18.88
CA VAL A 153 -14.41 6.30 -17.99
C VAL A 153 -13.48 6.86 -16.93
N ASP A 154 -13.79 8.06 -16.44
CA ASP A 154 -13.32 8.56 -15.17
C ASP A 154 -14.43 8.33 -14.13
N ILE A 155 -14.07 7.78 -12.96
CA ILE A 155 -14.98 7.65 -11.81
C ILE A 155 -14.70 8.81 -10.87
N THR A 156 -15.73 9.61 -10.60
CA THR A 156 -15.62 10.88 -9.86
C THR A 156 -16.46 10.84 -8.60
N GLY A 157 -16.02 11.59 -7.60
CA GLY A 157 -16.82 11.87 -6.43
C GLY A 157 -17.80 13.04 -6.64
N ARG A 158 -18.28 13.57 -5.54
CA ARG A 158 -19.36 14.56 -5.46
C ARG A 158 -18.89 15.98 -5.13
N ILE A 159 -17.60 16.19 -4.95
CA ILE A 159 -17.03 17.49 -4.60
C ILE A 159 -16.75 18.26 -5.89
N CYS A 160 -16.99 19.57 -5.87
CA CYS A 160 -16.69 20.48 -6.98
C CYS A 160 -15.18 20.79 -7.06
N GLU A 161 -14.39 19.72 -7.27
CA GLU A 161 -12.93 19.76 -7.35
C GLU A 161 -12.44 18.82 -8.45
N ASN A 162 -11.54 19.28 -9.30
CA ASN A 162 -11.03 18.50 -10.43
C ASN A 162 -10.23 17.25 -10.02
N THR A 163 -9.70 17.25 -8.81
CA THR A 163 -8.96 16.12 -8.23
C THR A 163 -9.85 15.08 -7.57
N ASP A 164 -11.15 15.35 -7.42
CA ASP A 164 -12.10 14.40 -6.86
C ASP A 164 -12.41 13.26 -7.86
N ARG A 165 -11.38 12.45 -8.11
CA ARG A 165 -11.42 11.30 -9.00
C ARG A 165 -10.92 10.08 -8.29
N LEU A 166 -11.77 9.09 -8.20
CA LEU A 166 -11.46 7.78 -7.61
C LEU A 166 -10.73 6.88 -8.62
N ALA A 167 -11.00 7.09 -9.92
CA ALA A 167 -10.24 6.48 -11.00
C ALA A 167 -10.25 7.34 -12.25
N VAL A 168 -9.22 7.22 -13.08
CA VAL A 168 -9.06 7.99 -14.31
C VAL A 168 -8.76 7.06 -15.48
N ASN A 169 -9.56 7.20 -16.53
CA ASN A 169 -9.39 6.51 -17.81
C ASN A 169 -9.28 4.98 -17.65
N ILE A 170 -10.16 4.41 -16.82
CA ILE A 170 -10.23 2.95 -16.66
C ILE A 170 -11.26 2.33 -17.63
N SER A 171 -11.03 1.08 -18.00
CA SER A 171 -12.02 0.25 -18.69
C SER A 171 -13.06 -0.19 -17.67
N PHE A 172 -14.34 0.12 -17.91
CA PHE A 172 -15.40 -0.15 -16.96
C PHE A 172 -16.72 -0.44 -17.66
N PRO A 173 -17.55 -1.37 -17.14
CA PRO A 173 -18.82 -1.72 -17.74
C PRO A 173 -19.84 -0.57 -17.65
N SER A 174 -20.83 -0.61 -18.49
CA SER A 174 -21.94 0.36 -18.47
C SER A 174 -22.61 0.36 -17.09
N ALA A 175 -22.82 1.56 -16.55
CA ALA A 175 -23.49 1.77 -15.28
C ALA A 175 -24.73 2.66 -15.44
N PHE A 176 -25.63 2.60 -14.47
CA PHE A 176 -26.85 3.40 -14.37
C PHE A 176 -26.95 4.02 -12.98
N GLU A 177 -27.70 5.10 -12.84
CA GLU A 177 -28.00 5.68 -11.53
C GLU A 177 -28.62 4.63 -10.60
N GLY A 178 -28.10 4.57 -9.36
CA GLY A 178 -28.48 3.57 -8.38
C GLY A 178 -27.67 2.27 -8.42
N ASP A 179 -26.83 2.03 -9.43
CA ASP A 179 -25.93 0.88 -9.43
C ASP A 179 -24.92 0.99 -8.27
N LEU A 180 -24.58 -0.15 -7.69
CA LEU A 180 -23.60 -0.24 -6.62
C LEU A 180 -22.20 -0.51 -7.18
N ILE A 181 -21.25 0.24 -6.66
CA ILE A 181 -19.82 0.17 -6.99
C ILE A 181 -19.04 -0.20 -5.73
N ALA A 182 -18.20 -1.23 -5.82
CA ALA A 182 -17.26 -1.61 -4.78
C ALA A 182 -15.85 -1.15 -5.17
N ILE A 183 -15.22 -0.39 -4.29
CA ILE A 183 -13.81 0.01 -4.40
C ILE A 183 -13.06 -0.79 -3.35
N MET A 184 -12.11 -1.59 -3.81
CA MET A 184 -11.38 -2.55 -2.99
C MET A 184 -10.18 -1.91 -2.30
N ASP A 185 -9.69 -2.59 -1.27
CA ASP A 185 -8.40 -2.29 -0.63
C ASP A 185 -8.34 -0.86 -0.03
N THR A 186 -9.43 -0.45 0.63
CA THR A 186 -9.66 0.92 1.14
C THR A 186 -9.45 1.04 2.65
#